data_b5ef452f9dd0305571f5a18f8c21782f
#
_entry.id   b5ef452f9dd0305571f5a18f8c21782f
#
_cell.length_a   1.000
_cell.length_b   1.000
_cell.length_c   1.000
_cell.angle_alpha   90.00
_cell.angle_beta   90.00
_cell.angle_gamma   90.00
#
_symmetry.space_group_name_H-M   'P 1'
#
loop_
_entity.id
_entity.type
_entity.pdbx_description
1 polymer ?
#
loop_
_entity_poly.entity_id
_entity_poly.type
_entity_poly.pdbx_seq_one_letter_code
_entity_poly.pdbx_strand_id
1 'polypeptide(L)'
;WKMSQSERLGKLYASDCSNGGIAKFAEPCDETWDANRAFFLGRWCDQHNIDLVVVGPEVPLAEGIVDELTTENRLVFGPCKEAAQVEADKSFAKELMRQASIPTADARSFSDIESAKRYVLRGLDREFESEGKEELAAEISKFMDEVQSESAGGTEAFSTELQSILSQREEPCVVKASGLAAGKGVILCQTIGEWLEAIELIMQDKAFGEAGNRLLIEEMMTGQEVSVLALVDGETIWVLDLCQDHKQVGEGDVGPNTGGMGAFCPAPLLDEEMMGYVEKEILVPAIDAMRRNGVTYRGVLYAGLMLTPAGPKVLEFNCRFGDPETQPLM
;
A
#
# COMPACT_ATOMS: atom_id res chain seq x y z
N TRP A 1 -0.64 25.49 -5.18
CA TRP A 1 -1.56 26.55 -4.80
C TRP A 1 -1.45 26.87 -3.31
N LYS A 2 -1.63 25.91 -2.37
CA LYS A 2 -1.58 26.18 -0.93
C LYS A 2 -0.23 26.76 -0.50
N MET A 3 0.87 26.20 -0.93
CA MET A 3 2.22 26.71 -0.66
C MET A 3 2.42 28.12 -1.20
N SER A 4 1.85 28.45 -2.38
CA SER A 4 1.97 29.79 -2.96
C SER A 4 1.27 30.91 -2.17
N GLN A 5 0.44 30.54 -1.18
CA GLN A 5 -0.22 31.51 -0.28
C GLN A 5 0.59 31.83 0.98
N SER A 6 1.71 31.15 1.20
CA SER A 6 2.55 31.36 2.37
C SER A 6 3.30 32.70 2.27
N GLU A 7 3.21 33.55 3.28
CA GLU A 7 3.99 34.78 3.40
C GLU A 7 5.50 34.53 3.52
N ARG A 8 5.89 33.29 3.85
CA ARG A 8 7.29 32.86 3.96
C ARG A 8 7.86 32.37 2.63
N LEU A 9 7.02 32.20 1.61
CA LEU A 9 7.47 31.68 0.33
C LEU A 9 8.27 32.74 -0.43
N GLY A 10 9.53 32.45 -0.74
CA GLY A 10 10.33 33.23 -1.68
C GLY A 10 9.98 32.83 -3.11
N LYS A 11 10.58 31.74 -3.60
CA LYS A 11 10.29 31.16 -4.90
C LYS A 11 9.78 29.74 -4.76
N LEU A 12 8.88 29.35 -5.64
CA LEU A 12 8.36 27.99 -5.74
C LEU A 12 8.81 27.36 -7.07
N TYR A 13 9.43 26.22 -6.98
CA TYR A 13 9.83 25.39 -8.13
C TYR A 13 9.08 24.06 -8.09
N ALA A 14 8.91 23.45 -9.25
CA ALA A 14 8.35 22.11 -9.37
C ALA A 14 9.13 21.29 -10.41
N SER A 15 9.35 20.02 -10.12
CA SER A 15 10.03 19.08 -11.02
C SER A 15 9.22 18.76 -12.26
N ASP A 16 7.90 18.93 -12.22
CA ASP A 16 7.02 18.79 -13.37
C ASP A 16 6.07 19.98 -13.47
N CYS A 17 6.31 20.83 -14.46
CA CYS A 17 5.46 21.96 -14.84
C CYS A 17 4.65 21.67 -16.12
N SER A 18 4.58 20.43 -16.60
CA SER A 18 3.68 20.04 -17.70
C SER A 18 2.22 20.15 -17.31
N ASN A 19 1.91 19.99 -16.02
CA ASN A 19 0.59 20.27 -15.45
C ASN A 19 0.33 21.78 -15.43
N GLY A 20 -0.65 22.23 -16.23
CA GLY A 20 -1.01 23.65 -16.34
C GLY A 20 -1.52 24.30 -15.02
N GLY A 21 -1.93 23.52 -14.04
CA GLY A 21 -2.26 23.99 -12.70
C GLY A 21 -1.00 24.34 -11.90
N ILE A 22 0.02 23.49 -11.92
CA ILE A 22 1.30 23.70 -11.26
C ILE A 22 2.05 24.87 -11.89
N ALA A 23 2.12 24.91 -13.24
CA ALA A 23 2.81 25.97 -14.00
C ALA A 23 2.30 27.40 -13.74
N LYS A 24 1.11 27.55 -13.14
CA LYS A 24 0.60 28.88 -12.73
C LYS A 24 1.30 29.44 -11.48
N PHE A 25 1.87 28.58 -10.66
CA PHE A 25 2.38 28.94 -9.33
C PHE A 25 3.86 28.64 -9.15
N ALA A 26 4.45 27.77 -9.96
CA ALA A 26 5.82 27.32 -9.83
C ALA A 26 6.63 27.54 -11.09
N GLU A 27 7.92 27.85 -10.92
CA GLU A 27 8.92 27.81 -11.98
C GLU A 27 9.39 26.35 -12.19
N PRO A 28 9.77 25.95 -13.41
CA PRO A 28 10.27 24.59 -13.63
C PRO A 28 11.63 24.38 -12.95
N CYS A 29 11.79 23.19 -12.38
CA CYS A 29 13.08 22.67 -11.99
C CYS A 29 13.66 21.89 -13.19
N ASP A 30 14.88 22.23 -13.60
CA ASP A 30 15.54 21.61 -14.77
C ASP A 30 16.11 20.22 -14.45
N GLU A 31 16.17 19.85 -13.16
CA GLU A 31 16.63 18.55 -12.70
C GLU A 31 15.46 17.74 -12.11
N THR A 32 15.47 16.43 -12.40
CA THR A 32 14.52 15.48 -11.84
C THR A 32 15.21 14.51 -10.90
N TRP A 33 14.44 13.92 -9.99
CA TRP A 33 14.95 12.87 -9.12
C TRP A 33 15.37 11.63 -9.92
N ASP A 34 16.59 11.17 -9.64
CA ASP A 34 17.16 9.90 -10.09
C ASP A 34 18.08 9.42 -8.95
N ALA A 35 17.79 8.29 -8.34
CA ALA A 35 18.53 7.75 -7.21
C ALA A 35 20.03 7.52 -7.53
N ASN A 36 20.36 7.20 -8.80
CA ASN A 36 21.73 7.03 -9.25
C ASN A 36 22.44 8.38 -9.53
N ARG A 37 21.71 9.47 -9.55
CA ARG A 37 22.17 10.80 -9.93
C ARG A 37 21.72 11.88 -8.96
N ALA A 38 21.41 11.53 -7.70
CA ALA A 38 20.91 12.43 -6.66
C ALA A 38 21.75 13.70 -6.49
N PHE A 39 23.07 13.59 -6.69
CA PHE A 39 23.99 14.72 -6.64
C PHE A 39 23.60 15.91 -7.55
N PHE A 40 23.04 15.64 -8.75
CA PHE A 40 22.69 16.72 -9.68
C PHE A 40 21.52 17.55 -9.15
N LEU A 41 20.49 16.89 -8.62
CA LEU A 41 19.37 17.57 -8.00
C LEU A 41 19.80 18.32 -6.73
N GLY A 42 20.66 17.71 -5.90
CA GLY A 42 21.24 18.38 -4.72
C GLY A 42 22.00 19.65 -5.09
N ARG A 43 22.87 19.58 -6.12
CA ARG A 43 23.61 20.74 -6.63
C ARG A 43 22.68 21.81 -7.21
N TRP A 44 21.64 21.41 -7.93
CA TRP A 44 20.64 22.35 -8.44
C TRP A 44 19.95 23.09 -7.29
N CYS A 45 19.56 22.38 -6.25
CA CYS A 45 18.98 22.96 -5.05
C CYS A 45 19.92 23.99 -4.38
N ASP A 46 21.22 23.68 -4.27
CA ASP A 46 22.22 24.61 -3.72
C ASP A 46 22.36 25.88 -4.56
N GLN A 47 22.39 25.72 -5.90
CA GLN A 47 22.51 26.85 -6.83
C GLN A 47 21.29 27.78 -6.80
N HIS A 48 20.12 27.25 -6.49
CA HIS A 48 18.86 28.00 -6.44
C HIS A 48 18.46 28.40 -5.00
N ASN A 49 19.32 28.13 -4.01
CA ASN A 49 19.09 28.38 -2.59
C ASN A 49 17.74 27.81 -2.12
N ILE A 50 17.51 26.52 -2.37
CA ILE A 50 16.30 25.84 -1.93
C ILE A 50 16.42 25.47 -0.45
N ASP A 51 15.57 26.06 0.39
CA ASP A 51 15.54 25.82 1.82
C ASP A 51 14.65 24.63 2.20
N LEU A 52 13.62 24.34 1.38
CA LEU A 52 12.64 23.28 1.63
C LEU A 52 12.32 22.51 0.34
N VAL A 53 12.43 21.21 0.40
CA VAL A 53 11.93 20.29 -0.62
C VAL A 53 10.70 19.56 -0.06
N VAL A 54 9.60 19.53 -0.80
CA VAL A 54 8.38 18.78 -0.46
C VAL A 54 8.22 17.65 -1.47
N VAL A 55 8.22 16.43 -0.97
CA VAL A 55 8.12 15.23 -1.83
C VAL A 55 6.66 14.78 -1.90
N GLY A 56 6.10 14.76 -3.11
CA GLY A 56 4.70 14.37 -3.35
C GLY A 56 4.51 12.87 -3.50
N PRO A 57 5.23 12.20 -4.42
CA PRO A 57 5.03 10.77 -4.70
C PRO A 57 5.87 9.86 -3.79
N GLU A 58 5.42 8.61 -3.66
CA GLU A 58 6.03 7.59 -2.81
C GLU A 58 7.36 7.02 -3.35
N VAL A 59 7.52 6.93 -4.67
CA VAL A 59 8.69 6.31 -5.29
C VAL A 59 10.00 7.01 -4.89
N PRO A 60 10.14 8.33 -5.03
CA PRO A 60 11.34 9.04 -4.57
C PRO A 60 11.61 8.87 -3.07
N LEU A 61 10.56 8.80 -2.23
CA LEU A 61 10.69 8.56 -0.79
C LEU A 61 11.29 7.17 -0.52
N ALA A 62 10.74 6.14 -1.18
CA ALA A 62 11.23 4.76 -1.08
C ALA A 62 12.65 4.59 -1.63
N GLU A 63 13.05 5.43 -2.58
CA GLU A 63 14.41 5.45 -3.13
C GLU A 63 15.41 6.22 -2.28
N GLY A 64 14.94 7.08 -1.34
CA GLY A 64 15.79 7.77 -0.37
C GLY A 64 16.08 9.23 -0.69
N ILE A 65 15.22 9.93 -1.43
CA ILE A 65 15.38 11.36 -1.75
C ILE A 65 15.59 12.23 -0.49
N VAL A 66 14.93 11.88 0.61
CA VAL A 66 15.06 12.61 1.88
C VAL A 66 16.46 12.49 2.45
N ASP A 67 17.00 11.26 2.43
CA ASP A 67 18.32 10.95 2.98
C ASP A 67 19.45 11.66 2.17
N GLU A 68 19.27 11.74 0.84
CA GLU A 68 20.24 12.33 -0.06
C GLU A 68 20.21 13.87 -0.10
N LEU A 69 19.02 14.46 0.02
CA LEU A 69 18.87 15.91 -0.16
C LEU A 69 18.88 16.72 1.13
N THR A 70 18.69 16.10 2.30
CA THR A 70 18.70 16.81 3.59
C THR A 70 20.12 17.30 3.92
N THR A 71 20.23 18.58 4.27
CA THR A 71 21.48 19.20 4.72
C THR A 71 21.22 20.09 5.91
N GLU A 72 22.26 20.71 6.49
CA GLU A 72 22.10 21.68 7.56
C GLU A 72 21.25 22.91 7.17
N ASN A 73 21.27 23.26 5.87
CA ASN A 73 20.58 24.44 5.34
C ASN A 73 19.37 24.10 4.45
N ARG A 74 19.06 22.83 4.25
CA ARG A 74 17.93 22.40 3.41
C ARG A 74 17.14 21.30 4.11
N LEU A 75 15.89 21.57 4.37
CA LEU A 75 14.95 20.59 4.89
C LEU A 75 14.27 19.85 3.74
N VAL A 76 13.98 18.58 3.97
CA VAL A 76 13.16 17.77 3.05
C VAL A 76 11.96 17.24 3.81
N PHE A 77 10.76 17.58 3.35
CA PHE A 77 9.53 17.13 3.95
C PHE A 77 9.12 15.79 3.33
N GLY A 78 9.18 14.75 4.14
CA GLY A 78 8.89 13.36 3.82
C GLY A 78 9.66 12.42 4.75
N PRO A 79 9.27 11.14 4.84
CA PRO A 79 10.02 10.15 5.60
C PRO A 79 11.31 9.74 4.88
N CYS A 80 12.32 9.34 5.66
CA CYS A 80 13.54 8.72 5.13
C CYS A 80 13.23 7.39 4.45
N LYS A 81 14.17 6.86 3.67
CA LYS A 81 14.03 5.60 2.91
C LYS A 81 13.52 4.44 3.77
N GLU A 82 14.06 4.30 4.97
CA GLU A 82 13.70 3.22 5.88
C GLU A 82 12.26 3.39 6.41
N ALA A 83 11.85 4.62 6.74
CA ALA A 83 10.50 4.92 7.18
C ALA A 83 9.46 4.79 6.05
N ALA A 84 9.85 5.10 4.81
CA ALA A 84 8.99 4.96 3.64
C ALA A 84 8.64 3.50 3.31
N GLN A 85 9.34 2.51 3.91
CA GLN A 85 9.01 1.09 3.76
C GLN A 85 7.59 0.75 4.24
N VAL A 86 6.98 1.58 5.07
CA VAL A 86 5.58 1.38 5.51
C VAL A 86 4.58 1.43 4.36
N GLU A 87 4.91 2.10 3.26
CA GLU A 87 4.15 2.09 2.00
C GLU A 87 4.82 1.21 0.94
N ALA A 88 6.16 1.26 0.87
CA ALA A 88 6.93 0.62 -0.19
C ALA A 88 6.94 -0.91 -0.12
N ASP A 89 6.76 -1.50 1.06
CA ASP A 89 6.69 -2.95 1.27
C ASP A 89 5.51 -3.30 2.20
N LYS A 90 4.43 -3.82 1.60
CA LYS A 90 3.23 -4.21 2.35
C LYS A 90 3.50 -5.34 3.35
N SER A 91 4.48 -6.22 3.06
CA SER A 91 4.88 -7.27 4.02
C SER A 91 5.56 -6.67 5.25
N PHE A 92 6.42 -5.64 5.05
CA PHE A 92 7.01 -4.88 6.16
C PHE A 92 5.92 -4.18 6.98
N ALA A 93 4.98 -3.50 6.32
CA ALA A 93 3.87 -2.81 7.00
C ALA A 93 3.02 -3.78 7.84
N LYS A 94 2.71 -4.96 7.31
CA LYS A 94 1.95 -5.99 8.05
C LYS A 94 2.71 -6.53 9.25
N GLU A 95 4.01 -6.76 9.12
CA GLU A 95 4.84 -7.19 10.23
C GLU A 95 4.93 -6.11 11.32
N LEU A 96 5.09 -4.84 10.93
CA LEU A 96 5.06 -3.70 11.85
C LEU A 96 3.73 -3.64 12.62
N MET A 97 2.60 -3.75 11.91
CA MET A 97 1.27 -3.73 12.51
C MET A 97 1.08 -4.90 13.46
N ARG A 98 1.52 -6.10 13.09
CA ARG A 98 1.46 -7.30 13.93
C ARG A 98 2.26 -7.13 15.22
N GLN A 99 3.51 -6.63 15.13
CA GLN A 99 4.38 -6.39 16.29
C GLN A 99 3.82 -5.32 17.24
N ALA A 100 3.17 -4.31 16.68
CA ALA A 100 2.57 -3.22 17.44
C ALA A 100 1.12 -3.49 17.88
N SER A 101 0.57 -4.67 17.54
CA SER A 101 -0.83 -5.05 17.80
C SER A 101 -1.85 -4.07 17.19
N ILE A 102 -1.50 -3.47 16.05
CA ILE A 102 -2.38 -2.56 15.32
C ILE A 102 -3.47 -3.37 14.60
N PRO A 103 -4.76 -3.02 14.77
CA PRO A 103 -5.86 -3.70 14.10
C PRO A 103 -5.72 -3.62 12.56
N THR A 104 -5.66 -4.77 11.90
CA THR A 104 -5.59 -4.90 10.43
C THR A 104 -6.15 -6.26 10.01
N ALA A 105 -6.32 -6.47 8.71
CA ALA A 105 -6.68 -7.76 8.15
C ALA A 105 -5.65 -8.84 8.49
N ASP A 106 -6.10 -10.04 8.82
CA ASP A 106 -5.23 -11.21 8.89
C ASP A 106 -4.56 -11.40 7.53
N ALA A 107 -3.24 -11.61 7.54
CA ALA A 107 -2.45 -11.67 6.34
C ALA A 107 -1.35 -12.74 6.40
N ARG A 108 -1.04 -13.31 5.24
CA ARG A 108 0.15 -14.13 5.04
C ARG A 108 0.95 -13.65 3.85
N SER A 109 2.27 -13.61 4.02
CA SER A 109 3.21 -13.21 2.99
C SER A 109 3.90 -14.43 2.38
N PHE A 110 4.10 -14.41 1.06
CA PHE A 110 4.74 -15.49 0.30
C PHE A 110 5.80 -14.90 -0.63
N SER A 111 6.93 -15.59 -0.72
CA SER A 111 8.05 -15.25 -1.61
C SER A 111 8.20 -16.23 -2.77
N ASP A 112 7.43 -17.31 -2.77
CA ASP A 112 7.38 -18.29 -3.85
C ASP A 112 5.93 -18.66 -4.16
N ILE A 113 5.68 -18.97 -5.44
CA ILE A 113 4.34 -19.21 -5.99
C ILE A 113 3.75 -20.53 -5.48
N GLU A 114 4.58 -21.54 -5.31
CA GLU A 114 4.17 -22.89 -4.89
C GLU A 114 3.65 -22.86 -3.46
N SER A 115 4.36 -22.19 -2.56
CA SER A 115 3.91 -22.00 -1.16
C SER A 115 2.61 -21.20 -1.08
N ALA A 116 2.42 -20.19 -1.93
CA ALA A 116 1.16 -19.44 -2.01
C ALA A 116 0.00 -20.35 -2.48
N LYS A 117 0.19 -21.10 -3.56
CA LYS A 117 -0.83 -22.05 -4.07
C LYS A 117 -1.15 -23.15 -3.06
N ARG A 118 -0.14 -23.69 -2.39
CA ARG A 118 -0.35 -24.68 -1.31
C ARG A 118 -1.18 -24.15 -0.17
N TYR A 119 -0.95 -22.89 0.21
CA TYR A 119 -1.76 -22.27 1.25
C TYR A 119 -3.23 -22.21 0.86
N VAL A 120 -3.52 -21.83 -0.37
CA VAL A 120 -4.89 -21.75 -0.93
C VAL A 120 -5.57 -23.10 -0.97
N LEU A 121 -4.84 -24.14 -1.42
CA LEU A 121 -5.40 -25.49 -1.61
C LEU A 121 -5.39 -26.33 -0.33
N ARG A 122 -4.89 -25.79 0.78
CA ARG A 122 -4.72 -26.54 2.03
C ARG A 122 -6.04 -27.09 2.57
N GLY A 123 -6.11 -28.40 2.71
CA GLY A 123 -7.24 -29.12 3.29
C GLY A 123 -8.35 -29.47 2.30
N LEU A 124 -8.27 -28.96 1.04
CA LEU A 124 -9.24 -29.31 0.00
C LEU A 124 -9.14 -30.78 -0.44
N ASP A 125 -7.95 -31.35 -0.37
CA ASP A 125 -7.73 -32.80 -0.57
C ASP A 125 -8.63 -33.65 0.32
N ARG A 126 -8.60 -33.40 1.63
CA ARG A 126 -9.41 -34.13 2.62
C ARG A 126 -10.90 -33.86 2.48
N GLU A 127 -11.25 -32.63 2.12
CA GLU A 127 -12.64 -32.25 1.89
C GLU A 127 -13.21 -32.98 0.68
N PHE A 128 -12.50 -33.01 -0.44
CA PHE A 128 -12.92 -33.73 -1.64
C PHE A 128 -12.98 -35.24 -1.40
N GLU A 129 -12.05 -35.82 -0.63
CA GLU A 129 -12.16 -37.21 -0.18
C GLU A 129 -13.46 -37.45 0.57
N SER A 130 -13.81 -36.56 1.51
CA SER A 130 -15.05 -36.70 2.29
C SER A 130 -16.33 -36.56 1.44
N GLU A 131 -16.25 -35.86 0.32
CA GLU A 131 -17.33 -35.74 -0.66
C GLU A 131 -17.38 -36.89 -1.69
N GLY A 132 -16.46 -37.84 -1.61
CA GLY A 132 -16.37 -38.95 -2.57
C GLY A 132 -15.78 -38.57 -3.92
N LYS A 133 -15.02 -37.44 -4.00
CA LYS A 133 -14.35 -36.94 -5.19
C LYS A 133 -12.85 -37.32 -5.16
N GLU A 134 -12.58 -38.62 -5.11
CA GLU A 134 -11.23 -39.18 -4.88
C GLU A 134 -10.21 -38.76 -5.95
N GLU A 135 -10.64 -38.63 -7.22
CA GLU A 135 -9.76 -38.23 -8.33
C GLU A 135 -9.27 -36.75 -8.15
N LEU A 136 -10.14 -35.84 -7.75
CA LEU A 136 -9.80 -34.45 -7.51
C LEU A 136 -8.94 -34.29 -6.25
N ALA A 137 -9.23 -35.05 -5.21
CA ALA A 137 -8.42 -35.12 -4.01
C ALA A 137 -7.00 -35.59 -4.31
N ALA A 138 -6.85 -36.62 -5.13
CA ALA A 138 -5.55 -37.15 -5.55
C ALA A 138 -4.77 -36.13 -6.39
N GLU A 139 -5.42 -35.35 -7.24
CA GLU A 139 -4.81 -34.31 -8.03
C GLU A 139 -4.21 -33.20 -7.16
N ILE A 140 -4.95 -32.72 -6.15
CA ILE A 140 -4.47 -31.74 -5.16
C ILE A 140 -3.33 -32.31 -4.34
N SER A 141 -3.46 -33.56 -3.84
CA SER A 141 -2.41 -34.22 -3.06
C SER A 141 -1.12 -34.36 -3.87
N LYS A 142 -1.23 -34.75 -5.14
CA LYS A 142 -0.08 -34.81 -6.05
C LYS A 142 0.62 -33.46 -6.17
N PHE A 143 -0.12 -32.38 -6.40
CA PHE A 143 0.43 -31.02 -6.44
C PHE A 143 1.15 -30.66 -5.12
N MET A 144 0.53 -30.98 -3.98
CA MET A 144 1.10 -30.69 -2.67
C MET A 144 2.41 -31.46 -2.41
N ASP A 145 2.54 -32.69 -2.90
CA ASP A 145 3.72 -33.53 -2.75
C ASP A 145 4.85 -33.11 -3.70
N GLU A 146 4.53 -32.77 -4.96
CA GLU A 146 5.50 -32.26 -5.95
C GLU A 146 6.20 -31.00 -5.47
N VAL A 147 5.46 -30.08 -4.88
CA VAL A 147 6.00 -28.85 -4.28
C VAL A 147 6.91 -29.14 -3.09
N GLN A 148 6.67 -30.20 -2.30
CA GLN A 148 7.55 -30.57 -1.18
C GLN A 148 8.90 -31.16 -1.63
N SER A 149 8.94 -31.81 -2.80
CA SER A 149 10.12 -32.56 -3.25
C SER A 149 11.20 -31.70 -3.91
N GLU A 150 11.02 -30.35 -3.99
CA GLU A 150 11.90 -29.43 -4.73
C GLU A 150 12.24 -29.87 -6.17
N SER A 151 11.48 -30.81 -6.71
CA SER A 151 11.62 -31.27 -8.07
C SER A 151 11.11 -30.19 -9.02
N ALA A 152 11.99 -29.29 -9.42
CA ALA A 152 11.72 -28.17 -10.30
C ALA A 152 11.40 -28.63 -11.75
N GLY A 153 10.29 -29.33 -11.91
CA GLY A 153 9.63 -29.57 -13.18
C GLY A 153 8.26 -28.94 -13.04
N GLY A 154 7.95 -27.94 -13.88
CA GLY A 154 6.73 -27.15 -13.78
C GLY A 154 5.52 -28.01 -13.41
N THR A 155 4.80 -27.59 -12.38
CA THR A 155 3.57 -28.25 -11.94
C THR A 155 2.61 -28.37 -13.11
N GLU A 156 2.11 -29.58 -13.37
CA GLU A 156 1.08 -29.79 -14.38
C GLU A 156 -0.12 -28.89 -14.08
N ALA A 157 -0.72 -28.35 -15.12
CA ALA A 157 -1.95 -27.56 -14.95
C ALA A 157 -3.07 -28.45 -14.39
N PHE A 158 -3.86 -27.94 -13.49
CA PHE A 158 -5.03 -28.64 -12.95
C PHE A 158 -6.00 -29.05 -14.07
N SER A 159 -6.66 -30.18 -13.87
CA SER A 159 -7.71 -30.63 -14.78
C SER A 159 -8.80 -29.60 -14.98
N THR A 160 -9.45 -29.60 -16.13
CA THR A 160 -10.56 -28.68 -16.42
C THR A 160 -11.71 -28.82 -15.40
N GLU A 161 -11.92 -30.03 -14.88
CA GLU A 161 -12.92 -30.30 -13.87
C GLU A 161 -12.56 -29.63 -12.55
N LEU A 162 -11.32 -29.80 -12.06
CA LEU A 162 -10.85 -29.14 -10.82
C LEU A 162 -10.89 -27.62 -10.96
N GLN A 163 -10.39 -27.06 -12.06
CA GLN A 163 -10.47 -25.62 -12.33
C GLN A 163 -11.90 -25.10 -12.29
N SER A 164 -12.85 -25.83 -12.91
CA SER A 164 -14.27 -25.44 -12.90
C SER A 164 -14.87 -25.43 -11.49
N ILE A 165 -14.48 -26.39 -10.64
CA ILE A 165 -14.97 -26.44 -9.25
C ILE A 165 -14.36 -25.31 -8.43
N LEU A 166 -13.05 -25.07 -8.55
CA LEU A 166 -12.36 -24.02 -7.81
C LEU A 166 -12.86 -22.62 -8.19
N SER A 167 -13.21 -22.40 -9.47
CA SER A 167 -13.77 -21.12 -9.94
C SER A 167 -15.20 -20.85 -9.48
N GLN A 168 -15.90 -21.85 -8.96
CA GLN A 168 -17.24 -21.70 -8.38
C GLN A 168 -17.24 -21.71 -6.84
N ARG A 169 -16.10 -22.04 -6.22
CA ARG A 169 -15.98 -22.15 -4.78
C ARG A 169 -15.74 -20.79 -4.17
N GLU A 170 -16.79 -20.24 -3.55
CA GLU A 170 -16.72 -18.93 -2.89
C GLU A 170 -15.84 -18.97 -1.64
N GLU A 171 -14.79 -18.18 -1.64
CA GLU A 171 -13.90 -17.93 -0.51
C GLU A 171 -13.27 -16.54 -0.70
N PRO A 172 -13.90 -15.45 -0.19
CA PRO A 172 -13.44 -14.10 -0.45
C PRO A 172 -12.09 -13.79 0.21
N CYS A 173 -11.15 -13.24 -0.56
CA CYS A 173 -9.88 -12.73 -0.04
C CYS A 173 -9.36 -11.55 -0.86
N VAL A 174 -8.25 -10.99 -0.40
CA VAL A 174 -7.50 -9.95 -1.13
C VAL A 174 -6.08 -10.43 -1.35
N VAL A 175 -5.66 -10.49 -2.62
CA VAL A 175 -4.29 -10.82 -3.01
C VAL A 175 -3.57 -9.54 -3.42
N LYS A 176 -2.42 -9.24 -2.78
CA LYS A 176 -1.68 -7.97 -3.00
C LYS A 176 -0.24 -8.25 -3.39
N ALA A 177 0.27 -7.57 -4.42
CA ALA A 177 1.71 -7.44 -4.63
C ALA A 177 2.34 -6.64 -3.49
N SER A 178 3.45 -7.11 -2.91
CA SER A 178 4.06 -6.49 -1.72
C SER A 178 4.67 -5.14 -2.01
N GLY A 179 5.31 -4.97 -3.17
CA GLY A 179 5.97 -3.72 -3.55
C GLY A 179 5.02 -2.64 -4.08
N LEU A 180 5.62 -1.50 -4.46
CA LEU A 180 4.88 -0.39 -5.07
C LEU A 180 4.35 -0.79 -6.45
N ALA A 181 3.03 -0.73 -6.62
CA ALA A 181 2.32 -1.07 -7.86
C ALA A 181 1.30 0.00 -8.27
N ALA A 182 1.49 1.25 -7.85
CA ALA A 182 0.65 2.41 -8.17
C ALA A 182 -0.86 2.12 -7.94
N GLY A 183 -1.20 1.48 -6.82
CA GLY A 183 -2.58 1.12 -6.47
C GLY A 183 -3.18 -0.05 -7.26
N LYS A 184 -2.51 -0.56 -8.29
CA LYS A 184 -3.02 -1.62 -9.18
C LYS A 184 -2.71 -3.04 -8.72
N GLY A 185 -1.80 -3.20 -7.77
CA GLY A 185 -1.35 -4.51 -7.27
C GLY A 185 -2.25 -5.11 -6.20
N VAL A 186 -3.52 -4.73 -6.12
CA VAL A 186 -4.53 -5.23 -5.18
C VAL A 186 -5.66 -5.88 -5.97
N ILE A 187 -5.87 -7.18 -5.76
CA ILE A 187 -6.86 -7.99 -6.48
C ILE A 187 -7.84 -8.55 -5.46
N LEU A 188 -9.12 -8.19 -5.63
CA LEU A 188 -10.21 -8.71 -4.83
C LEU A 188 -10.68 -10.02 -5.46
N CYS A 189 -10.57 -11.12 -4.74
CA CYS A 189 -10.94 -12.45 -5.19
C CYS A 189 -12.19 -12.92 -4.43
N GLN A 190 -13.15 -13.48 -5.15
CA GLN A 190 -14.37 -14.03 -4.57
C GLN A 190 -14.29 -15.57 -4.47
N THR A 191 -13.52 -16.20 -5.34
CA THR A 191 -13.44 -17.66 -5.44
C THR A 191 -11.99 -18.14 -5.34
N ILE A 192 -11.81 -19.42 -5.00
CA ILE A 192 -10.48 -20.05 -4.95
C ILE A 192 -9.80 -20.02 -6.31
N GLY A 193 -10.55 -20.17 -7.41
CA GLY A 193 -10.00 -20.03 -8.76
C GLY A 193 -9.39 -18.66 -9.00
N GLU A 194 -10.09 -17.59 -8.59
CA GLU A 194 -9.58 -16.21 -8.68
C GLU A 194 -8.34 -15.98 -7.81
N TRP A 195 -8.22 -16.65 -6.65
CA TRP A 195 -6.98 -16.58 -5.85
C TRP A 195 -5.79 -17.13 -6.63
N LEU A 196 -5.95 -18.30 -7.25
CA LEU A 196 -4.89 -18.95 -8.02
C LEU A 196 -4.49 -18.09 -9.23
N GLU A 197 -5.46 -17.55 -9.96
CA GLU A 197 -5.22 -16.64 -11.08
C GLU A 197 -4.47 -15.36 -10.62
N ALA A 198 -4.87 -14.78 -9.49
CA ALA A 198 -4.20 -13.60 -8.94
C ALA A 198 -2.76 -13.89 -8.51
N ILE A 199 -2.49 -15.07 -7.92
CA ILE A 199 -1.15 -15.51 -7.56
C ILE A 199 -0.28 -15.67 -8.82
N GLU A 200 -0.80 -16.30 -9.88
CA GLU A 200 -0.09 -16.46 -11.16
C GLU A 200 0.19 -15.12 -11.81
N LEU A 201 -0.80 -14.25 -11.90
CA LEU A 201 -0.66 -12.91 -12.47
C LEU A 201 0.45 -12.10 -11.77
N ILE A 202 0.50 -12.15 -10.44
CA ILE A 202 1.48 -11.40 -9.65
C ILE A 202 2.87 -12.03 -9.72
N MET A 203 2.99 -13.34 -9.44
CA MET A 203 4.29 -13.97 -9.21
C MET A 203 4.87 -14.64 -10.45
N GLN A 204 4.05 -15.23 -11.33
CA GLN A 204 4.49 -15.92 -12.54
C GLN A 204 4.59 -14.95 -13.72
N ASP A 205 3.52 -14.24 -14.03
CA ASP A 205 3.45 -13.33 -15.18
C ASP A 205 4.17 -12.01 -14.92
N LYS A 206 4.50 -11.74 -13.64
CA LYS A 206 5.17 -10.50 -13.21
C LYS A 206 4.46 -9.23 -13.68
N ALA A 207 3.11 -9.24 -13.70
CA ALA A 207 2.31 -8.11 -14.18
C ALA A 207 2.64 -6.77 -13.49
N PHE A 208 3.22 -6.83 -12.28
CA PHE A 208 3.67 -5.67 -11.50
C PHE A 208 5.20 -5.60 -11.33
N GLY A 209 5.95 -6.28 -12.22
CA GLY A 209 7.41 -6.29 -12.18
C GLY A 209 7.96 -6.81 -10.84
N GLU A 210 8.97 -6.13 -10.30
CA GLU A 210 9.60 -6.52 -9.03
C GLU A 210 8.67 -6.44 -7.81
N ALA A 211 7.62 -5.61 -7.86
CA ALA A 211 6.62 -5.53 -6.81
C ALA A 211 5.93 -6.89 -6.56
N GLY A 212 5.84 -7.73 -7.59
CA GLY A 212 5.30 -9.09 -7.54
C GLY A 212 6.30 -10.16 -7.11
N ASN A 213 7.52 -9.84 -6.67
CA ASN A 213 8.46 -10.83 -6.14
C ASN A 213 8.00 -11.43 -4.81
N ARG A 214 7.12 -10.73 -4.11
CA ARG A 214 6.43 -11.17 -2.89
C ARG A 214 4.97 -10.78 -2.99
N LEU A 215 4.09 -11.59 -2.44
CA LEU A 215 2.67 -11.28 -2.33
C LEU A 215 2.15 -11.48 -0.91
N LEU A 216 1.01 -10.85 -0.63
CA LEU A 216 0.21 -11.10 0.56
C LEU A 216 -1.15 -11.63 0.15
N ILE A 217 -1.65 -12.58 0.94
CA ILE A 217 -3.06 -13.00 0.94
C ILE A 217 -3.66 -12.52 2.24
N GLU A 218 -4.74 -11.74 2.15
CA GLU A 218 -5.40 -11.10 3.30
C GLU A 218 -6.88 -11.48 3.36
N GLU A 219 -7.44 -11.51 4.57
CA GLU A 219 -8.90 -11.58 4.72
C GLU A 219 -9.57 -10.40 4.01
N MET A 220 -10.70 -10.65 3.36
CA MET A 220 -11.51 -9.58 2.78
C MET A 220 -12.31 -8.89 3.88
N MET A 221 -11.97 -7.65 4.17
CA MET A 221 -12.73 -6.82 5.12
C MET A 221 -13.92 -6.16 4.41
N THR A 222 -15.00 -5.96 5.14
CA THR A 222 -16.20 -5.26 4.69
C THR A 222 -16.50 -4.07 5.59
N GLY A 223 -16.93 -2.95 5.02
CA GLY A 223 -17.22 -1.73 5.75
C GLY A 223 -17.14 -0.50 4.85
N GLN A 224 -16.96 0.67 5.44
CA GLN A 224 -16.70 1.92 4.73
C GLN A 224 -15.22 2.28 4.83
N GLU A 225 -14.63 2.68 3.71
CA GLU A 225 -13.27 3.18 3.70
C GLU A 225 -13.21 4.64 4.16
N VAL A 226 -12.15 4.98 4.87
CA VAL A 226 -11.88 6.34 5.33
C VAL A 226 -10.37 6.58 5.41
N SER A 227 -9.98 7.82 5.16
CA SER A 227 -8.58 8.25 5.11
C SER A 227 -8.26 9.15 6.30
N VAL A 228 -7.33 8.71 7.15
CA VAL A 228 -6.82 9.51 8.29
C VAL A 228 -5.37 9.88 8.00
N LEU A 229 -5.13 11.18 7.83
CA LEU A 229 -3.80 11.72 7.58
C LEU A 229 -3.28 12.43 8.84
N ALA A 230 -2.01 12.25 9.12
CA ALA A 230 -1.36 12.93 10.23
C ALA A 230 0.01 13.49 9.81
N LEU A 231 0.35 14.66 10.30
CA LEU A 231 1.70 15.21 10.23
C LEU A 231 2.51 14.67 11.41
N VAL A 232 3.67 14.11 11.13
CA VAL A 232 4.53 13.50 12.15
C VAL A 232 5.90 14.15 12.13
N ASP A 233 6.43 14.47 13.32
CA ASP A 233 7.79 14.96 13.52
C ASP A 233 8.50 14.13 14.62
N GLY A 234 8.69 12.87 14.33
CA GLY A 234 9.36 11.93 15.22
C GLY A 234 8.56 11.55 16.48
N GLU A 235 8.19 12.52 17.30
CA GLU A 235 7.46 12.30 18.55
C GLU A 235 6.06 12.93 18.57
N THR A 236 5.85 13.98 17.77
CA THR A 236 4.57 14.68 17.68
C THR A 236 3.77 14.15 16.51
N ILE A 237 2.50 13.88 16.77
CA ILE A 237 1.53 13.48 15.74
C ILE A 237 0.42 14.53 15.74
N TRP A 238 0.21 15.19 14.61
CA TRP A 238 -0.87 16.13 14.39
C TRP A 238 -1.85 15.56 13.38
N VAL A 239 -2.99 15.08 13.87
CA VAL A 239 -4.02 14.48 13.00
C VAL A 239 -4.76 15.59 12.27
N LEU A 240 -4.96 15.40 10.97
CA LEU A 240 -5.71 16.29 10.09
C LEU A 240 -7.18 15.88 10.06
N ASP A 241 -8.02 16.72 9.44
CA ASP A 241 -9.44 16.39 9.27
C ASP A 241 -9.63 15.09 8.49
N LEU A 242 -10.66 14.34 8.86
CA LEU A 242 -10.98 13.06 8.24
C LEU A 242 -11.42 13.25 6.80
N CYS A 243 -10.83 12.47 5.89
CA CYS A 243 -11.18 12.47 4.47
C CYS A 243 -11.85 11.16 4.07
N GLN A 244 -12.67 11.22 3.03
CA GLN A 244 -13.13 10.03 2.34
C GLN A 244 -12.91 10.19 0.85
N ASP A 245 -12.27 9.18 0.26
CA ASP A 245 -12.08 9.01 -1.18
C ASP A 245 -13.04 7.94 -1.71
N HIS A 246 -13.61 8.19 -2.88
CA HIS A 246 -14.44 7.24 -3.62
C HIS A 246 -13.61 6.65 -4.75
N LYS A 247 -13.11 5.43 -4.55
CA LYS A 247 -12.16 4.78 -5.47
C LYS A 247 -12.84 4.03 -6.61
N GLN A 248 -14.05 3.52 -6.40
CA GLN A 248 -14.72 2.69 -7.39
C GLN A 248 -15.42 3.54 -8.46
N VAL A 249 -15.41 3.04 -9.72
CA VAL A 249 -15.87 3.81 -10.89
C VAL A 249 -17.38 3.98 -10.97
N GLY A 250 -18.14 3.07 -10.36
CA GLY A 250 -19.61 3.03 -10.47
C GLY A 250 -20.33 3.70 -9.30
N GLU A 251 -21.60 4.08 -9.52
CA GLU A 251 -22.48 4.59 -8.47
C GLU A 251 -22.69 3.55 -7.37
N GLY A 252 -22.69 3.99 -6.12
CA GLY A 252 -22.86 3.11 -4.96
C GLY A 252 -21.62 2.32 -4.58
N ASP A 253 -20.45 2.83 -4.95
CA ASP A 253 -19.14 2.23 -4.60
C ASP A 253 -19.03 0.81 -5.16
N VAL A 254 -19.22 0.66 -6.47
CA VAL A 254 -19.15 -0.63 -7.17
C VAL A 254 -18.24 -0.56 -8.40
N GLY A 255 -17.74 -1.72 -8.83
CA GLY A 255 -16.87 -1.85 -10.01
C GLY A 255 -15.38 -1.77 -9.67
N PRO A 256 -14.52 -1.64 -10.69
CA PRO A 256 -13.08 -1.61 -10.50
C PRO A 256 -12.62 -0.33 -9.78
N ASN A 257 -11.55 -0.46 -9.01
CA ASN A 257 -10.88 0.67 -8.38
C ASN A 257 -10.22 1.58 -9.43
N THR A 258 -10.22 2.88 -9.13
CA THR A 258 -9.55 3.94 -9.90
C THR A 258 -8.51 4.62 -9.03
N GLY A 259 -7.88 5.67 -9.54
CA GLY A 259 -7.03 6.58 -8.75
C GLY A 259 -7.82 7.58 -7.89
N GLY A 260 -9.13 7.40 -7.74
CA GLY A 260 -10.05 8.28 -7.03
C GLY A 260 -11.02 8.98 -7.97
N MET A 261 -12.33 8.80 -7.74
CA MET A 261 -13.41 9.48 -8.47
C MET A 261 -13.76 10.83 -7.85
N GLY A 262 -13.34 11.06 -6.62
CA GLY A 262 -13.50 12.28 -5.86
C GLY A 262 -13.35 12.04 -4.37
N ALA A 263 -12.96 13.09 -3.65
CA ALA A 263 -12.81 13.04 -2.21
C ALA A 263 -13.48 14.25 -1.56
N PHE A 264 -13.84 14.13 -0.30
CA PHE A 264 -14.35 15.24 0.51
C PHE A 264 -13.77 15.23 1.91
N CYS A 265 -13.73 16.41 2.52
CA CYS A 265 -13.22 16.68 3.87
C CYS A 265 -13.99 17.87 4.47
N PRO A 266 -14.38 17.85 5.77
CA PRO A 266 -14.29 16.70 6.67
C PRO A 266 -15.36 15.64 6.37
N ALA A 267 -15.01 14.35 6.55
CA ALA A 267 -15.92 13.23 6.42
C ALA A 267 -16.56 12.90 7.78
N PRO A 268 -17.90 12.86 7.92
CA PRO A 268 -18.57 12.66 9.21
C PRO A 268 -18.74 11.17 9.56
N LEU A 269 -17.69 10.37 9.37
CA LEU A 269 -17.74 8.91 9.55
C LEU A 269 -17.22 8.43 10.91
N LEU A 270 -16.39 9.22 11.57
CA LEU A 270 -15.88 8.95 12.91
C LEU A 270 -16.28 10.08 13.86
N ASP A 271 -16.74 9.74 15.06
CA ASP A 271 -16.89 10.69 16.15
C ASP A 271 -15.57 10.89 16.91
N GLU A 272 -15.56 11.76 17.93
CA GLU A 272 -14.36 12.04 18.73
C GLU A 272 -13.82 10.81 19.46
N GLU A 273 -14.70 9.92 19.94
CA GLU A 273 -14.30 8.70 20.66
C GLU A 273 -13.58 7.76 19.72
N MET A 274 -14.14 7.54 18.52
CA MET A 274 -13.56 6.67 17.53
C MET A 274 -12.27 7.26 16.93
N MET A 275 -12.20 8.57 16.75
CA MET A 275 -10.95 9.23 16.34
C MET A 275 -9.87 9.06 17.42
N GLY A 276 -10.20 9.24 18.71
CA GLY A 276 -9.29 8.97 19.81
C GLY A 276 -8.80 7.50 19.84
N TYR A 277 -9.67 6.54 19.46
CA TYR A 277 -9.27 5.15 19.28
C TYR A 277 -8.25 5.00 18.13
N VAL A 278 -8.50 5.61 16.98
CA VAL A 278 -7.57 5.56 15.83
C VAL A 278 -6.20 6.14 16.21
N GLU A 279 -6.17 7.28 16.89
CA GLU A 279 -4.91 7.86 17.37
C GLU A 279 -4.16 6.91 18.31
N LYS A 280 -4.86 6.37 19.31
CA LYS A 280 -4.25 5.57 20.38
C LYS A 280 -3.87 4.17 19.95
N GLU A 281 -4.68 3.51 19.15
CA GLU A 281 -4.50 2.09 18.82
C GLU A 281 -3.89 1.88 17.42
N ILE A 282 -3.79 2.93 16.59
CA ILE A 282 -3.25 2.83 15.23
C ILE A 282 -2.06 3.77 15.03
N LEU A 283 -2.26 5.10 15.11
CA LEU A 283 -1.23 6.06 14.72
C LEU A 283 -0.04 6.07 15.69
N VAL A 284 -0.31 6.18 17.00
CA VAL A 284 0.74 6.19 18.02
C VAL A 284 1.52 4.88 18.03
N PRO A 285 0.89 3.69 18.02
CA PRO A 285 1.61 2.42 17.95
C PRO A 285 2.47 2.28 16.69
N ALA A 286 2.01 2.78 15.53
CA ALA A 286 2.78 2.72 14.29
C ALA A 286 4.09 3.52 14.40
N ILE A 287 4.01 4.76 14.87
CA ILE A 287 5.20 5.62 15.05
C ILE A 287 6.11 5.08 16.15
N ASP A 288 5.54 4.61 17.27
CA ASP A 288 6.33 4.05 18.37
C ASP A 288 7.07 2.75 17.96
N ALA A 289 6.42 1.89 17.16
CA ALA A 289 7.07 0.68 16.62
C ALA A 289 8.24 1.02 15.69
N MET A 290 8.08 2.00 14.79
CA MET A 290 9.19 2.47 13.96
C MET A 290 10.33 3.02 14.83
N ARG A 291 10.03 3.86 15.82
CA ARG A 291 11.02 4.43 16.73
C ARG A 291 11.77 3.36 17.52
N ARG A 292 11.09 2.31 17.99
CA ARG A 292 11.73 1.17 18.68
C ARG A 292 12.69 0.40 17.77
N ASN A 293 12.42 0.39 16.47
CA ASN A 293 13.29 -0.17 15.45
C ASN A 293 14.42 0.80 15.01
N GLY A 294 14.55 1.96 15.68
CA GLY A 294 15.59 2.95 15.39
C GLY A 294 15.24 3.91 14.27
N VAL A 295 14.02 3.86 13.72
CA VAL A 295 13.56 4.68 12.60
C VAL A 295 12.76 5.86 13.12
N THR A 296 13.21 7.08 12.82
CA THR A 296 12.45 8.30 13.13
C THR A 296 11.58 8.67 11.94
N TYR A 297 10.26 8.62 12.12
CA TYR A 297 9.30 9.01 11.09
C TYR A 297 9.09 10.52 11.08
N ARG A 298 9.25 11.18 9.92
CA ARG A 298 8.91 12.58 9.70
C ARG A 298 8.19 12.72 8.36
N GLY A 299 7.11 13.49 8.33
CA GLY A 299 6.31 13.69 7.13
C GLY A 299 4.83 13.35 7.34
N VAL A 300 4.14 12.96 6.30
CA VAL A 300 2.74 12.53 6.38
C VAL A 300 2.69 11.02 6.63
N LEU A 301 1.98 10.61 7.68
CA LEU A 301 1.50 9.25 7.83
C LEU A 301 0.01 9.23 7.45
N TYR A 302 -0.32 8.48 6.41
CA TYR A 302 -1.69 8.31 5.97
C TYR A 302 -2.12 6.87 6.24
N ALA A 303 -3.11 6.70 7.12
CA ALA A 303 -3.75 5.43 7.41
C ALA A 303 -5.03 5.31 6.58
N GLY A 304 -5.07 4.39 5.62
CA GLY A 304 -6.29 3.93 4.97
C GLY A 304 -6.98 2.93 5.88
N LEU A 305 -8.20 3.23 6.30
CA LEU A 305 -8.93 2.42 7.27
C LEU A 305 -10.22 1.86 6.66
N MET A 306 -10.56 0.64 7.06
CA MET A 306 -11.87 0.05 6.89
C MET A 306 -12.64 0.13 8.22
N LEU A 307 -13.80 0.77 8.21
CA LEU A 307 -14.71 0.82 9.36
C LEU A 307 -15.54 -0.46 9.40
N THR A 308 -15.02 -1.47 10.09
CA THR A 308 -15.68 -2.77 10.22
C THR A 308 -16.64 -2.79 11.40
N PRO A 309 -17.57 -3.77 11.50
CA PRO A 309 -18.40 -3.95 12.69
C PRO A 309 -17.61 -4.16 14.00
N ALA A 310 -16.35 -4.61 13.91
CA ALA A 310 -15.45 -4.79 15.04
C ALA A 310 -14.61 -3.54 15.37
N GLY A 311 -14.80 -2.45 14.64
CA GLY A 311 -14.05 -1.19 14.76
C GLY A 311 -13.14 -0.93 13.56
N PRO A 312 -12.40 0.21 13.56
CA PRO A 312 -11.46 0.56 12.51
C PRO A 312 -10.32 -0.45 12.40
N LYS A 313 -10.04 -0.92 11.20
CA LYS A 313 -8.88 -1.75 10.86
C LYS A 313 -8.07 -1.09 9.75
N VAL A 314 -6.75 -1.17 9.80
CA VAL A 314 -5.86 -0.62 8.78
C VAL A 314 -5.91 -1.48 7.52
N LEU A 315 -6.21 -0.87 6.38
CA LEU A 315 -6.07 -1.44 5.05
C LEU A 315 -4.61 -1.37 4.58
N GLU A 316 -4.04 -0.16 4.70
CA GLU A 316 -2.66 0.14 4.35
C GLU A 316 -2.21 1.45 5.01
N PHE A 317 -0.89 1.64 5.11
CA PHE A 317 -0.28 2.92 5.38
C PHE A 317 0.31 3.49 4.08
N ASN A 318 0.21 4.84 3.94
CA ASN A 318 0.92 5.58 2.92
C ASN A 318 1.82 6.63 3.62
N CYS A 319 2.97 6.92 3.02
CA CYS A 319 4.00 7.77 3.61
C CYS A 319 4.05 9.18 3.01
N ARG A 320 2.97 9.61 2.41
CA ARG A 320 2.83 10.87 1.68
C ARG A 320 1.39 11.38 1.75
N PHE A 321 1.18 12.60 1.23
CA PHE A 321 -0.18 13.10 1.03
C PHE A 321 -0.96 12.22 0.05
N GLY A 322 -2.27 12.09 0.27
CA GLY A 322 -3.18 11.38 -0.62
C GLY A 322 -3.52 12.19 -1.88
N ASP A 323 -3.84 11.52 -2.94
CA ASP A 323 -4.46 12.08 -4.13
C ASP A 323 -5.68 11.22 -4.48
N PRO A 324 -6.92 11.74 -4.34
CA PRO A 324 -7.32 13.16 -4.30
C PRO A 324 -7.57 13.81 -2.91
N GLU A 325 -7.23 13.16 -1.79
CA GLU A 325 -7.59 13.66 -0.44
C GLU A 325 -6.95 15.00 -0.08
N THR A 326 -5.76 15.30 -0.61
CA THR A 326 -5.05 16.54 -0.28
C THR A 326 -5.81 17.78 -0.74
N GLN A 327 -6.49 17.72 -1.87
CA GLN A 327 -7.21 18.85 -2.43
C GLN A 327 -8.33 19.36 -1.50
N PRO A 328 -9.26 18.51 -0.99
CA PRO A 328 -10.26 18.97 -0.04
C PRO A 328 -9.71 19.26 1.36
N LEU A 329 -8.55 18.68 1.72
CA LEU A 329 -7.91 18.87 3.02
C LEU A 329 -7.26 20.24 3.16
N MET A 330 -6.79 20.88 2.05
CA MET A 330 -6.05 22.16 2.01
C MET A 330 -6.94 23.38 1.84
#